data_bc1f54a771bbbadb4544ea1b7d73cfc3
#
_entry.id   bc1f54a771bbbadb4544ea1b7d73cfc3
#
_cell.length_a   1.000
_cell.length_b   1.000
_cell.length_c   1.000
_cell.angle_alpha   90.00
_cell.angle_beta   90.00
_cell.angle_gamma   90.00
#
_symmetry.space_group_name_H-M   'P 1'
#
loop_
_entity.id
_entity.type
_entity.pdbx_description
1 polymer ?
#
loop_
_entity_poly.entity_id
_entity_poly.type
_entity_poly.pdbx_seq_one_letter_code
_entity_poly.pdbx_strand_id
1 'polypeptide(L)'
;MEHRKSYVLVALFALLLLTDIVIAASDGGKDNGNNGQGQLEKAKGEDAGKGKGNGNGPKDKEKEKKDKKEKDEKEKKAKKEKEKKEKEEREKKDKEMKEKEKKEKERKEKEKRDKEQSEAAARYRVLSPLPTGQEQAMCQAKGACYYKTLVCPGECPKRKPTKNRNTKGCFIDCTSKCEATCKWRKTNCNGYGSLCYDPRFVGGDGRMFYFHGSKGGNFAIVSDNNLQINAHFIGTRPAGRTRDFTWVQALNVMFETHNLVITSNRVTQWDENSDAFTLRFNQELITLPEDEQTEWRATSGKREIIIERTDERNSVRVLVSGLVQMDIRVRPIGKEENRVHNYQLPQDDAFAHLETQFKLFDLSELVEGVLGKTYRPDYVSSAKVGVPMPVVGGEDKYQTPSLFSPTCRLCRFKPHEEPLSADI
;
A
#
# COMPACT_ATOMS: atom_id res chain seq x y z
N MET A 1 -47.13 8.58 -26.66
CA MET A 1 -46.40 7.68 -27.58
C MET A 1 -44.93 7.55 -27.16
N GLU A 2 -44.67 7.19 -25.91
CA GLU A 2 -43.26 7.15 -25.39
C GLU A 2 -43.03 6.07 -24.34
N HIS A 3 -43.61 4.88 -24.53
CA HIS A 3 -43.39 3.75 -23.61
C HIS A 3 -43.04 2.41 -24.30
N ARG A 4 -42.50 2.43 -25.53
CA ARG A 4 -42.18 1.20 -26.28
C ARG A 4 -40.70 1.01 -26.65
N LYS A 5 -39.76 1.82 -26.17
CA LYS A 5 -38.32 1.68 -26.52
C LYS A 5 -37.40 1.14 -25.43
N SER A 6 -37.95 0.79 -24.25
CA SER A 6 -37.10 0.35 -23.10
C SER A 6 -36.96 -1.15 -22.94
N TYR A 7 -37.67 -1.98 -23.68
CA TYR A 7 -37.64 -3.43 -23.49
C TYR A 7 -36.81 -4.21 -24.52
N VAL A 8 -36.27 -3.57 -25.54
CA VAL A 8 -35.45 -4.22 -26.58
C VAL A 8 -33.95 -4.28 -26.21
N LEU A 9 -33.49 -3.42 -25.30
CA LEU A 9 -32.08 -3.38 -24.88
C LEU A 9 -31.73 -4.35 -23.76
N VAL A 10 -32.70 -4.88 -23.03
CA VAL A 10 -32.48 -5.86 -21.95
C VAL A 10 -32.43 -7.30 -22.47
N ALA A 11 -33.04 -7.58 -23.61
CA ALA A 11 -33.07 -8.92 -24.21
C ALA A 11 -31.78 -9.28 -24.99
N LEU A 12 -30.96 -8.30 -25.38
CA LEU A 12 -29.72 -8.53 -26.14
C LEU A 12 -28.50 -8.78 -25.25
N PHE A 13 -28.57 -8.48 -23.94
CA PHE A 13 -27.49 -8.75 -23.00
C PHE A 13 -27.53 -10.14 -22.36
N ALA A 14 -28.67 -10.84 -22.46
CA ALA A 14 -28.84 -12.20 -21.91
C ALA A 14 -28.42 -13.32 -22.87
N LEU A 15 -28.12 -13.04 -24.14
CA LEU A 15 -27.76 -14.05 -25.13
C LEU A 15 -26.26 -14.20 -25.42
N LEU A 16 -25.41 -13.42 -24.74
CA LEU A 16 -23.94 -13.45 -24.92
C LEU A 16 -23.17 -14.17 -23.81
N LEU A 17 -23.86 -14.84 -22.90
CA LEU A 17 -23.21 -15.56 -21.78
C LEU A 17 -23.35 -17.10 -21.85
N LEU A 18 -23.68 -17.70 -23.01
CA LEU A 18 -23.87 -19.16 -23.13
C LEU A 18 -23.02 -19.85 -24.21
N THR A 19 -21.90 -19.28 -24.65
CA THR A 19 -21.03 -19.95 -25.64
C THR A 19 -19.57 -19.93 -25.22
N ASP A 20 -19.19 -20.54 -24.09
CA ASP A 20 -17.81 -20.91 -23.84
C ASP A 20 -17.69 -22.02 -22.78
N ILE A 21 -18.32 -23.16 -23.06
CA ILE A 21 -17.97 -24.44 -22.43
C ILE A 21 -18.14 -25.51 -23.50
N VAL A 22 -17.12 -25.86 -24.21
CA VAL A 22 -16.75 -27.19 -24.75
C VAL A 22 -15.45 -27.00 -25.55
N ILE A 23 -14.45 -27.80 -25.24
CA ILE A 23 -13.28 -28.23 -25.96
C ILE A 23 -12.02 -28.08 -25.10
N ALA A 24 -11.64 -29.15 -24.44
CA ALA A 24 -10.28 -29.64 -24.32
C ALA A 24 -10.29 -31.04 -23.69
N ALA A 25 -10.42 -32.03 -24.55
CA ALA A 25 -9.95 -33.39 -24.28
C ALA A 25 -9.20 -33.86 -25.52
N SER A 26 -8.08 -34.55 -25.26
CA SER A 26 -7.22 -35.29 -26.19
C SER A 26 -6.04 -34.51 -26.79
N ASP A 27 -4.83 -34.88 -26.39
CA ASP A 27 -3.76 -35.64 -27.01
C ASP A 27 -2.52 -35.55 -26.09
N GLY A 28 -1.81 -36.56 -25.69
CA GLY A 28 -1.27 -37.72 -26.30
C GLY A 28 0.13 -37.49 -26.89
N GLY A 29 1.22 -37.95 -26.19
CA GLY A 29 2.55 -38.06 -26.83
C GLY A 29 3.70 -37.74 -25.87
N LYS A 30 4.28 -38.72 -25.24
CA LYS A 30 5.64 -39.33 -25.46
C LYS A 30 6.78 -38.29 -25.66
N ASP A 31 7.82 -38.31 -24.86
CA ASP A 31 8.97 -39.22 -24.87
C ASP A 31 10.06 -38.81 -23.85
N ASN A 32 10.73 -39.86 -23.31
CA ASN A 32 12.16 -40.02 -23.00
C ASN A 32 12.85 -39.04 -22.02
N GLY A 33 13.61 -39.44 -21.12
CA GLY A 33 14.40 -40.64 -20.87
C GLY A 33 15.39 -40.43 -19.76
N ASN A 34 15.67 -41.50 -19.12
CA ASN A 34 16.99 -41.98 -18.71
C ASN A 34 17.56 -41.65 -17.31
N ASN A 35 17.78 -42.75 -16.64
CA ASN A 35 18.95 -43.34 -15.98
C ASN A 35 19.10 -43.26 -14.47
N GLY A 36 19.31 -44.49 -13.94
CA GLY A 36 20.14 -44.82 -12.82
C GLY A 36 19.55 -45.90 -11.92
N GLN A 37 19.61 -47.13 -12.29
CA GLN A 37 20.44 -48.30 -11.86
C GLN A 37 20.55 -48.57 -10.36
N GLY A 38 20.20 -49.81 -10.04
CA GLY A 38 20.65 -50.52 -8.82
C GLY A 38 19.79 -51.74 -8.48
N GLN A 39 19.99 -52.85 -9.18
CA GLN A 39 20.28 -54.26 -8.79
C GLN A 39 19.40 -54.88 -7.71
N LEU A 40 18.58 -55.85 -8.09
CA LEU A 40 18.77 -57.29 -8.24
C LEU A 40 19.27 -58.02 -6.98
N GLU A 41 18.41 -58.89 -6.45
CA GLU A 41 18.80 -60.28 -6.20
C GLU A 41 17.55 -61.23 -6.23
N LYS A 42 17.76 -62.28 -6.99
CA LYS A 42 16.87 -63.48 -7.12
C LYS A 42 17.21 -64.49 -6.06
N ALA A 43 16.27 -65.22 -5.50
CA ALA A 43 16.47 -66.62 -5.18
C ALA A 43 15.18 -67.43 -5.47
N LYS A 44 15.37 -68.44 -6.29
CA LYS A 44 14.46 -69.56 -6.58
C LYS A 44 14.43 -70.55 -5.44
N GLY A 45 13.36 -71.29 -5.32
CA GLY A 45 13.27 -72.55 -4.59
C GLY A 45 11.90 -73.18 -4.74
N GLU A 46 11.78 -74.10 -5.67
CA GLU A 46 10.71 -75.11 -5.80
C GLU A 46 10.76 -76.05 -4.58
N ASP A 47 9.68 -76.51 -4.05
CA ASP A 47 9.29 -77.93 -4.23
C ASP A 47 7.97 -78.32 -3.56
N ALA A 48 7.41 -79.40 -4.04
CA ALA A 48 6.13 -79.97 -3.82
C ALA A 48 5.99 -80.68 -2.47
N GLY A 49 4.75 -80.73 -1.94
CA GLY A 49 4.40 -81.61 -0.84
C GLY A 49 2.90 -81.72 -0.63
N LYS A 50 2.32 -82.83 -1.10
CA LYS A 50 0.95 -83.31 -0.84
C LYS A 50 0.69 -83.53 0.63
N GLY A 51 -0.49 -83.20 1.13
CA GLY A 51 -0.96 -83.71 2.42
C GLY A 51 -2.40 -83.28 2.78
N LYS A 52 -3.31 -84.15 2.48
CA LYS A 52 -4.68 -84.40 2.97
C LYS A 52 -5.15 -83.64 4.24
N GLY A 53 -6.29 -83.05 4.14
CA GLY A 53 -7.55 -83.27 4.89
C GLY A 53 -7.55 -82.97 6.39
N ASN A 54 -8.37 -82.07 6.82
CA ASN A 54 -9.49 -82.42 7.68
C ASN A 54 -10.43 -81.23 7.98
N GLY A 55 -11.70 -81.55 8.18
CA GLY A 55 -12.80 -80.63 8.26
C GLY A 55 -12.75 -79.61 9.38
N ASN A 56 -13.20 -78.46 9.06
CA ASN A 56 -13.55 -77.40 10.00
C ASN A 56 -15.05 -77.31 10.14
N GLY A 57 -15.48 -77.46 11.38
CA GLY A 57 -16.91 -77.45 11.77
C GLY A 57 -17.49 -76.00 11.77
N PRO A 58 -18.76 -75.88 12.06
CA PRO A 58 -19.56 -74.65 11.84
C PRO A 58 -19.15 -73.44 12.71
N LYS A 59 -18.23 -73.54 13.64
CA LYS A 59 -17.81 -72.45 14.54
C LYS A 59 -16.91 -71.41 13.90
N ASP A 60 -16.10 -71.72 12.87
CA ASP A 60 -15.21 -70.78 12.24
C ASP A 60 -15.90 -69.81 11.30
N LYS A 61 -17.01 -70.21 10.67
CA LYS A 61 -17.81 -69.36 9.79
C LYS A 61 -18.61 -68.24 10.53
N GLU A 62 -18.90 -68.44 11.79
CA GLU A 62 -19.60 -67.46 12.62
C GLU A 62 -18.65 -66.42 13.17
N LYS A 63 -17.41 -66.75 13.46
CA LYS A 63 -16.35 -65.82 13.87
C LYS A 63 -15.93 -64.90 12.72
N GLU A 64 -15.75 -65.46 11.51
CA GLU A 64 -15.40 -64.70 10.31
C GLU A 64 -16.53 -63.68 9.91
N LYS A 65 -17.81 -64.08 10.06
CA LYS A 65 -18.94 -63.19 9.85
C LYS A 65 -19.03 -62.06 10.88
N LYS A 66 -18.64 -62.32 12.13
CA LYS A 66 -18.64 -61.33 13.20
C LYS A 66 -17.51 -60.34 13.04
N ASP A 67 -16.30 -60.79 12.71
CA ASP A 67 -15.13 -59.93 12.44
C ASP A 67 -15.34 -59.06 11.20
N LYS A 68 -15.98 -59.61 10.15
CA LYS A 68 -16.30 -58.82 8.96
C LYS A 68 -17.34 -57.74 9.24
N LYS A 69 -18.36 -58.04 10.06
CA LYS A 69 -19.40 -57.09 10.44
C LYS A 69 -18.84 -55.96 11.32
N GLU A 70 -17.92 -56.27 12.21
CA GLU A 70 -17.24 -55.28 13.07
C GLU A 70 -16.28 -54.37 12.26
N LYS A 71 -15.61 -54.94 11.23
CA LYS A 71 -14.77 -54.20 10.32
C LYS A 71 -15.57 -53.21 9.45
N ASP A 72 -16.71 -53.68 8.91
CA ASP A 72 -17.64 -52.87 8.12
C ASP A 72 -18.26 -51.72 8.95
N GLU A 73 -18.59 -51.96 10.23
CA GLU A 73 -19.07 -50.90 11.13
C GLU A 73 -18.00 -49.88 11.48
N LYS A 74 -16.77 -50.31 11.71
CA LYS A 74 -15.63 -49.39 11.94
C LYS A 74 -15.32 -48.50 10.71
N GLU A 75 -15.37 -49.10 9.52
CA GLU A 75 -15.18 -48.40 8.27
C GLU A 75 -16.28 -47.36 8.00
N LYS A 76 -17.55 -47.72 8.25
CA LYS A 76 -18.69 -46.78 8.17
C LYS A 76 -18.57 -45.63 9.19
N LYS A 77 -18.13 -45.91 10.41
CA LYS A 77 -17.90 -44.88 11.43
C LYS A 77 -16.79 -43.93 11.00
N ALA A 78 -15.65 -44.45 10.54
CA ALA A 78 -14.51 -43.64 10.06
C ALA A 78 -14.91 -42.76 8.86
N LYS A 79 -15.72 -43.30 7.92
CA LYS A 79 -16.23 -42.53 6.78
C LYS A 79 -17.15 -41.38 7.19
N LYS A 80 -18.07 -41.63 8.13
CA LYS A 80 -18.94 -40.58 8.68
C LYS A 80 -18.19 -39.50 9.44
N GLU A 81 -17.14 -39.87 10.19
CA GLU A 81 -16.32 -38.90 10.90
C GLU A 81 -15.48 -38.04 9.96
N LYS A 82 -14.99 -38.64 8.86
CA LYS A 82 -14.27 -37.92 7.80
C LYS A 82 -15.19 -36.91 7.09
N GLU A 83 -16.40 -37.34 6.70
CA GLU A 83 -17.40 -36.47 6.07
C GLU A 83 -17.79 -35.31 6.99
N LYS A 84 -17.94 -35.57 8.31
CA LYS A 84 -18.22 -34.51 9.28
C LYS A 84 -17.11 -33.50 9.40
N LYS A 85 -15.85 -33.94 9.46
CA LYS A 85 -14.66 -33.05 9.50
C LYS A 85 -14.54 -32.21 8.22
N GLU A 86 -14.75 -32.81 7.05
CA GLU A 86 -14.73 -32.08 5.77
C GLU A 86 -15.84 -31.03 5.69
N LYS A 87 -17.01 -31.31 6.23
CA LYS A 87 -18.10 -30.35 6.29
C LYS A 87 -17.80 -29.18 7.24
N GLU A 88 -17.29 -29.48 8.43
CA GLU A 88 -16.88 -28.45 9.39
C GLU A 88 -15.73 -27.53 8.83
N GLU A 89 -14.80 -28.12 8.10
CA GLU A 89 -13.72 -27.36 7.44
C GLU A 89 -14.26 -26.46 6.32
N ARG A 90 -15.22 -26.94 5.52
CA ARG A 90 -15.89 -26.13 4.50
C ARG A 90 -16.65 -24.96 5.12
N GLU A 91 -17.44 -25.21 6.16
CA GLU A 91 -18.19 -24.16 6.86
C GLU A 91 -17.27 -23.10 7.47
N LYS A 92 -16.10 -23.53 7.98
CA LYS A 92 -15.09 -22.60 8.50
C LYS A 92 -14.48 -21.74 7.39
N LYS A 93 -14.11 -22.34 6.25
CA LYS A 93 -13.60 -21.63 5.07
C LYS A 93 -14.63 -20.63 4.51
N ASP A 94 -15.89 -21.02 4.44
CA ASP A 94 -16.96 -20.14 3.99
C ASP A 94 -17.18 -18.94 4.93
N LYS A 95 -17.08 -19.16 6.24
CA LYS A 95 -17.16 -18.06 7.23
C LYS A 95 -15.97 -17.11 7.10
N GLU A 96 -14.75 -17.63 6.97
CA GLU A 96 -13.54 -16.83 6.78
C GLU A 96 -13.60 -16.02 5.47
N MET A 97 -14.13 -16.62 4.41
CA MET A 97 -14.29 -15.94 3.11
C MET A 97 -15.31 -14.80 3.21
N LYS A 98 -16.47 -15.03 3.81
CA LYS A 98 -17.49 -13.99 4.04
C LYS A 98 -16.99 -12.84 4.91
N GLU A 99 -16.19 -13.14 5.94
CA GLU A 99 -15.58 -12.12 6.78
C GLU A 99 -14.53 -11.27 6.01
N LYS A 100 -13.73 -11.92 5.15
CA LYS A 100 -12.79 -11.23 4.25
C LYS A 100 -13.51 -10.31 3.27
N GLU A 101 -14.57 -10.80 2.62
CA GLU A 101 -15.38 -10.01 1.69
C GLU A 101 -16.02 -8.79 2.38
N LYS A 102 -16.54 -8.99 3.61
CA LYS A 102 -17.10 -7.88 4.39
C LYS A 102 -16.04 -6.81 4.73
N LYS A 103 -14.88 -7.23 5.22
CA LYS A 103 -13.77 -6.32 5.52
C LYS A 103 -13.29 -5.57 4.28
N GLU A 104 -13.24 -6.25 3.14
CA GLU A 104 -12.84 -5.64 1.87
C GLU A 104 -13.85 -4.60 1.40
N LYS A 105 -15.16 -4.91 1.49
CA LYS A 105 -16.22 -3.97 1.16
C LYS A 105 -16.16 -2.72 2.05
N GLU A 106 -16.01 -2.89 3.36
CA GLU A 106 -15.85 -1.79 4.32
C GLU A 106 -14.61 -0.94 4.01
N ARG A 107 -13.50 -1.56 3.60
CA ARG A 107 -12.28 -0.86 3.20
C ARG A 107 -12.50 -0.03 1.93
N LYS A 108 -13.07 -0.64 0.87
CA LYS A 108 -13.38 0.07 -0.39
C LYS A 108 -14.32 1.25 -0.18
N GLU A 109 -15.31 1.09 0.69
CA GLU A 109 -16.25 2.16 1.01
C GLU A 109 -15.59 3.29 1.83
N LYS A 110 -14.67 2.94 2.72
CA LYS A 110 -13.85 3.91 3.44
C LYS A 110 -12.89 4.66 2.52
N GLU A 111 -12.18 3.97 1.63
CA GLU A 111 -11.28 4.55 0.64
C GLU A 111 -12.02 5.52 -0.29
N LYS A 112 -13.20 5.12 -0.78
CA LYS A 112 -14.04 5.99 -1.60
C LYS A 112 -14.45 7.27 -0.85
N ARG A 113 -14.87 7.15 0.41
CA ARG A 113 -15.19 8.31 1.24
C ARG A 113 -13.99 9.21 1.48
N ASP A 114 -12.82 8.61 1.77
CA ASP A 114 -11.58 9.35 2.02
C ASP A 114 -11.13 10.12 0.76
N LYS A 115 -11.29 9.51 -0.44
CA LYS A 115 -11.03 10.17 -1.73
C LYS A 115 -11.97 11.36 -1.97
N GLU A 116 -13.29 11.14 -1.85
CA GLU A 116 -14.28 12.21 -1.99
C GLU A 116 -14.03 13.33 -0.98
N GLN A 117 -13.63 13.01 0.25
CA GLN A 117 -13.26 13.99 1.27
C GLN A 117 -12.01 14.78 0.88
N SER A 118 -10.98 14.15 0.35
CA SER A 118 -9.75 14.86 -0.04
C SER A 118 -10.00 15.81 -1.21
N GLU A 119 -10.79 15.39 -2.19
CA GLU A 119 -11.16 16.21 -3.34
C GLU A 119 -12.05 17.40 -2.95
N ALA A 120 -13.02 17.19 -2.07
CA ALA A 120 -13.92 18.25 -1.61
C ALA A 120 -13.23 19.18 -0.60
N ALA A 121 -12.42 18.66 0.30
CA ALA A 121 -11.67 19.46 1.28
C ALA A 121 -10.70 20.45 0.62
N ALA A 122 -10.15 20.08 -0.55
CA ALA A 122 -9.21 20.91 -1.28
C ALA A 122 -9.86 22.06 -2.07
N ARG A 123 -11.16 21.97 -2.37
CA ARG A 123 -11.87 22.94 -3.23
C ARG A 123 -12.56 24.05 -2.45
N TYR A 124 -11.77 24.96 -1.89
CA TYR A 124 -12.30 26.18 -1.28
C TYR A 124 -11.48 27.40 -1.70
N ARG A 125 -12.13 28.57 -1.67
CA ARG A 125 -11.46 29.86 -1.83
C ARG A 125 -11.32 30.53 -0.48
N VAL A 126 -10.11 30.95 -0.15
CA VAL A 126 -9.82 31.73 1.06
C VAL A 126 -10.40 33.13 0.90
N LEU A 127 -11.07 33.60 1.92
CA LEU A 127 -11.62 34.95 2.01
C LEU A 127 -10.76 35.80 2.96
N SER A 128 -10.95 37.11 2.92
CA SER A 128 -10.31 38.02 3.89
C SER A 128 -10.67 37.60 5.31
N PRO A 129 -9.72 37.58 6.25
CA PRO A 129 -9.99 37.26 7.65
C PRO A 129 -11.06 38.15 8.26
N LEU A 130 -11.77 37.65 9.25
CA LEU A 130 -12.68 38.44 10.06
C LEU A 130 -11.90 39.50 10.88
N PRO A 131 -12.57 40.56 11.34
CA PRO A 131 -11.94 41.56 12.24
C PRO A 131 -11.38 40.94 13.54
N THR A 132 -11.88 39.76 13.94
CA THR A 132 -11.40 38.95 15.07
C THR A 132 -10.07 38.24 14.77
N GLY A 133 -9.55 38.34 13.52
CA GLY A 133 -8.36 37.63 13.07
C GLY A 133 -8.58 36.15 12.71
N GLN A 134 -9.83 35.67 12.76
CA GLN A 134 -10.18 34.32 12.32
C GLN A 134 -10.23 34.23 10.80
N GLU A 135 -9.54 33.28 10.23
CA GLU A 135 -9.60 32.99 8.80
C GLU A 135 -10.92 32.33 8.43
N GLN A 136 -11.31 32.57 7.19
CA GLN A 136 -12.52 31.98 6.62
C GLN A 136 -12.29 31.53 5.17
N ALA A 137 -13.04 30.53 4.75
CA ALA A 137 -12.98 30.03 3.40
C ALA A 137 -14.38 29.67 2.89
N MET A 138 -14.62 29.94 1.61
CA MET A 138 -15.85 29.57 0.92
C MET A 138 -15.65 28.30 0.13
N CYS A 139 -16.45 27.30 0.41
CA CYS A 139 -16.41 26.02 -0.28
C CYS A 139 -16.86 26.13 -1.74
N GLN A 140 -16.07 25.57 -2.65
CA GLN A 140 -16.33 25.56 -4.09
C GLN A 140 -16.65 24.17 -4.64
N ALA A 141 -16.48 23.12 -3.85
CA ALA A 141 -16.86 21.77 -4.25
C ALA A 141 -18.38 21.65 -4.35
N LYS A 142 -18.87 21.14 -5.47
CA LYS A 142 -20.30 20.83 -5.64
C LYS A 142 -20.71 19.77 -4.61
N GLY A 143 -21.69 20.09 -3.77
CA GLY A 143 -22.14 19.21 -2.70
C GLY A 143 -22.88 19.97 -1.60
N ALA A 144 -23.03 19.35 -0.43
CA ALA A 144 -23.78 19.90 0.71
C ALA A 144 -23.21 21.24 1.21
N CYS A 145 -21.92 21.51 0.98
CA CYS A 145 -21.21 22.70 1.44
C CYS A 145 -21.02 23.76 0.36
N TYR A 146 -21.54 23.56 -0.84
CA TYR A 146 -21.36 24.47 -1.95
C TYR A 146 -21.78 25.92 -1.59
N TYR A 147 -20.86 26.87 -1.82
CA TYR A 147 -20.97 28.28 -1.45
C TYR A 147 -21.11 28.58 0.06
N LYS A 148 -21.00 27.59 0.95
CA LYS A 148 -20.96 27.89 2.39
C LYS A 148 -19.61 28.47 2.77
N THR A 149 -19.63 29.52 3.58
CA THR A 149 -18.42 30.09 4.20
C THR A 149 -18.22 29.43 5.56
N LEU A 150 -17.02 28.87 5.75
CA LEU A 150 -16.58 28.25 7.00
C LEU A 150 -15.58 29.17 7.69
N VAL A 151 -15.74 29.38 8.97
CA VAL A 151 -14.89 30.26 9.80
C VAL A 151 -14.07 29.39 10.72
N CYS A 152 -12.78 29.66 10.81
CA CYS A 152 -11.87 28.94 11.73
C CYS A 152 -12.27 29.16 13.20
N PRO A 153 -12.22 28.14 14.06
CA PRO A 153 -12.48 28.27 15.48
C PRO A 153 -11.52 29.25 16.17
N GLY A 154 -11.99 29.91 17.23
CA GLY A 154 -11.18 30.82 18.01
C GLY A 154 -9.93 30.17 18.64
N GLU A 155 -9.97 28.85 18.91
CA GLU A 155 -8.83 28.07 19.40
C GLU A 155 -7.71 27.90 18.38
N CYS A 156 -8.03 27.92 17.09
CA CYS A 156 -7.09 27.83 15.99
C CYS A 156 -7.54 28.80 14.86
N PRO A 157 -7.41 30.12 15.07
CA PRO A 157 -7.97 31.12 14.19
C PRO A 157 -7.35 31.14 12.80
N LYS A 158 -6.20 30.51 12.63
CA LYS A 158 -5.44 30.44 11.38
C LYS A 158 -5.36 29.03 10.84
N ARG A 159 -5.49 28.87 9.53
CA ARG A 159 -5.30 27.59 8.85
C ARG A 159 -3.83 27.14 8.95
N LYS A 160 -2.91 28.07 8.92
CA LYS A 160 -1.44 27.87 8.94
C LYS A 160 -0.83 28.74 10.02
N PRO A 161 -0.83 28.31 11.31
CA PRO A 161 -0.24 29.11 12.37
C PRO A 161 1.28 29.16 12.24
N THR A 162 1.85 30.36 12.26
CA THR A 162 3.26 30.61 11.98
C THR A 162 4.17 30.61 13.21
N LYS A 163 3.65 30.74 14.41
CA LYS A 163 4.48 31.09 15.61
C LYS A 163 4.72 29.96 16.62
N ASN A 164 4.16 28.78 16.46
CA ASN A 164 4.37 27.74 17.47
C ASN A 164 4.16 26.33 16.90
N ARG A 165 5.21 25.49 16.91
CA ARG A 165 5.20 24.09 16.50
C ARG A 165 4.18 23.21 17.24
N ASN A 166 3.67 23.70 18.38
CA ASN A 166 2.68 23.01 19.19
C ASN A 166 1.27 23.59 19.05
N THR A 167 1.02 24.43 18.04
CA THR A 167 -0.32 24.95 17.77
C THR A 167 -1.07 24.11 16.77
N LYS A 168 -2.37 23.95 17.01
CA LYS A 168 -3.28 23.37 16.04
C LYS A 168 -3.57 24.36 14.93
N GLY A 169 -3.60 23.90 13.68
CA GLY A 169 -4.12 24.69 12.56
C GLY A 169 -5.59 24.41 12.33
N CYS A 170 -6.29 25.38 11.79
CA CYS A 170 -7.66 25.23 11.31
C CYS A 170 -7.67 24.42 10.00
N PHE A 171 -8.48 23.38 9.95
CA PHE A 171 -8.76 22.58 8.77
C PHE A 171 -10.18 22.85 8.29
N ILE A 172 -10.28 23.32 7.07
CA ILE A 172 -11.55 23.54 6.37
C ILE A 172 -11.99 22.19 5.76
N ASP A 173 -13.17 21.74 6.10
CA ASP A 173 -13.79 20.54 5.53
C ASP A 173 -15.02 20.92 4.73
N CYS A 174 -14.86 21.02 3.43
CA CYS A 174 -15.94 21.32 2.47
C CYS A 174 -16.68 20.06 1.99
N THR A 175 -16.57 18.95 2.69
CA THR A 175 -17.33 17.72 2.44
C THR A 175 -18.76 17.84 2.97
N SER A 176 -19.44 16.73 3.19
CA SER A 176 -20.80 16.73 3.74
C SER A 176 -20.94 17.35 5.14
N LYS A 177 -19.83 17.44 5.90
CA LYS A 177 -19.85 18.01 7.27
C LYS A 177 -19.90 19.52 7.29
N CYS A 178 -19.28 20.20 6.30
CA CYS A 178 -19.22 21.66 6.24
C CYS A 178 -18.69 22.28 7.55
N GLU A 179 -17.54 21.84 8.00
CA GLU A 179 -16.98 22.27 9.30
C GLU A 179 -15.54 22.75 9.20
N ALA A 180 -15.16 23.63 10.12
CA ALA A 180 -13.78 24.01 10.36
C ALA A 180 -13.32 23.45 11.69
N THR A 181 -12.26 22.65 11.73
CA THR A 181 -11.79 21.93 12.92
C THR A 181 -10.34 22.23 13.23
N CYS A 182 -9.95 22.19 14.49
CA CYS A 182 -8.56 22.35 14.93
C CYS A 182 -7.82 21.02 14.92
N LYS A 183 -6.79 20.89 14.09
CA LYS A 183 -5.97 19.68 13.99
C LYS A 183 -4.48 20.00 14.06
N TRP A 184 -3.69 19.05 14.56
CA TRP A 184 -2.24 19.11 14.49
C TRP A 184 -1.77 18.95 13.05
N ARG A 185 -0.75 19.73 12.65
CA ARG A 185 -0.15 19.71 11.29
C ARG A 185 1.24 19.08 11.29
N LYS A 186 1.45 18.01 12.04
CA LYS A 186 2.74 17.31 12.12
C LYS A 186 2.69 15.99 11.37
N THR A 187 3.80 15.63 10.71
CA THR A 187 4.02 14.29 10.19
C THR A 187 3.91 13.27 11.32
N ASN A 188 3.06 12.27 11.16
CA ASN A 188 2.87 11.22 12.16
C ASN A 188 3.63 9.96 11.76
N CYS A 189 4.85 9.81 12.28
CA CYS A 189 5.71 8.66 12.02
C CYS A 189 5.20 7.32 12.58
N ASN A 190 4.11 7.31 13.34
CA ASN A 190 3.46 6.11 13.85
C ASN A 190 2.09 5.86 13.18
N GLY A 191 1.67 6.72 12.27
CA GLY A 191 0.43 6.57 11.52
C GLY A 191 0.59 5.65 10.32
N TYR A 192 -0.53 5.10 9.86
CA TYR A 192 -0.57 4.33 8.60
C TYR A 192 0.08 5.11 7.46
N GLY A 193 0.84 4.43 6.63
CA GLY A 193 1.52 5.02 5.48
C GLY A 193 2.73 5.88 5.85
N SER A 194 3.32 5.76 7.03
CA SER A 194 4.51 6.55 7.38
C SER A 194 5.82 5.89 6.93
N LEU A 195 6.79 6.75 6.60
CA LEU A 195 8.16 6.44 6.23
C LEU A 195 9.07 7.46 6.94
N CYS A 196 9.74 7.02 7.99
CA CYS A 196 10.54 7.88 8.86
C CYS A 196 11.79 7.14 9.35
N TYR A 197 12.71 7.87 9.91
CA TYR A 197 13.93 7.36 10.56
C TYR A 197 14.85 6.55 9.61
N ASP A 198 15.55 5.53 10.12
CA ASP A 198 16.46 4.57 9.43
C ASP A 198 15.62 3.45 8.75
N PRO A 199 15.20 3.50 7.48
CA PRO A 199 13.82 3.82 7.13
C PRO A 199 12.84 2.83 7.73
N ARG A 200 12.05 3.31 8.67
CA ARG A 200 10.95 2.58 9.31
C ARG A 200 9.63 2.94 8.62
N PHE A 201 8.92 1.92 8.21
CA PHE A 201 7.61 2.02 7.58
C PHE A 201 6.50 1.60 8.54
N VAL A 202 5.33 2.23 8.39
CA VAL A 202 4.07 1.71 8.90
C VAL A 202 3.18 1.43 7.70
N GLY A 203 2.87 0.17 7.45
CA GLY A 203 2.10 -0.27 6.29
C GLY A 203 0.65 0.21 6.29
N GLY A 204 -0.04 -0.02 5.18
CA GLY A 204 -1.49 0.16 5.07
C GLY A 204 -2.28 -0.81 5.97
N ASP A 205 -1.66 -1.91 6.38
CA ASP A 205 -2.14 -2.87 7.37
C ASP A 205 -1.87 -2.42 8.83
N GLY A 206 -1.21 -1.27 9.04
CA GLY A 206 -0.86 -0.71 10.34
C GLY A 206 0.34 -1.38 11.03
N ARG A 207 1.03 -2.28 10.36
CA ARG A 207 2.19 -2.97 10.93
C ARG A 207 3.49 -2.28 10.55
N MET A 208 4.43 -2.26 11.52
CA MET A 208 5.73 -1.63 11.33
C MET A 208 6.74 -2.62 10.76
N PHE A 209 7.60 -2.13 9.87
CA PHE A 209 8.73 -2.89 9.31
C PHE A 209 9.85 -1.96 8.87
N TYR A 210 11.05 -2.51 8.72
CA TYR A 210 12.20 -1.84 8.13
C TYR A 210 12.40 -2.27 6.67
N PHE A 211 12.78 -1.32 5.82
CA PHE A 211 13.36 -1.57 4.51
C PHE A 211 14.53 -0.63 4.33
N HIS A 212 15.74 -1.16 4.35
CA HIS A 212 16.94 -0.34 4.37
C HIS A 212 17.40 0.09 2.98
N GLY A 213 17.09 -0.70 1.96
CA GLY A 213 17.59 -0.44 0.61
C GLY A 213 19.11 -0.40 0.58
N SER A 214 19.67 0.54 -0.17
CA SER A 214 21.11 0.76 -0.27
C SER A 214 21.44 2.25 -0.35
N LYS A 215 22.60 2.63 0.14
CA LYS A 215 23.16 3.98 0.00
C LYS A 215 23.25 4.37 -1.47
N GLY A 216 22.67 5.51 -1.83
CA GLY A 216 22.61 6.01 -3.21
C GLY A 216 21.57 5.28 -4.08
N GLY A 217 20.83 4.32 -3.53
CA GLY A 217 19.80 3.59 -4.27
C GLY A 217 18.50 4.37 -4.45
N ASN A 218 17.75 4.00 -5.49
CA ASN A 218 16.41 4.51 -5.74
C ASN A 218 15.43 3.34 -5.70
N PHE A 219 14.29 3.52 -5.03
CA PHE A 219 13.33 2.43 -4.84
C PHE A 219 11.90 2.91 -5.01
N ALA A 220 11.08 2.09 -5.66
CA ALA A 220 9.64 2.31 -5.76
C ALA A 220 8.97 2.08 -4.40
N ILE A 221 8.48 3.15 -3.79
CA ILE A 221 7.73 3.12 -2.53
C ILE A 221 6.29 2.70 -2.78
N VAL A 222 5.68 3.26 -3.82
CA VAL A 222 4.34 2.91 -4.31
C VAL A 222 4.42 2.82 -5.83
N SER A 223 3.81 1.81 -6.41
CA SER A 223 3.68 1.65 -7.86
C SER A 223 2.32 1.06 -8.19
N ASP A 224 1.47 1.85 -8.81
CA ASP A 224 0.15 1.46 -9.27
C ASP A 224 -0.09 1.98 -10.69
N ASN A 225 -1.23 1.67 -11.29
CA ASN A 225 -1.51 2.06 -12.67
C ASN A 225 -1.39 3.56 -12.93
N ASN A 226 -1.88 4.39 -11.99
CA ASN A 226 -1.95 5.84 -12.13
C ASN A 226 -0.99 6.63 -11.21
N LEU A 227 -0.17 5.93 -10.42
CA LEU A 227 0.70 6.54 -9.42
C LEU A 227 1.99 5.75 -9.26
N GLN A 228 3.11 6.43 -9.37
CA GLN A 228 4.43 5.92 -8.96
C GLN A 228 5.06 6.89 -7.98
N ILE A 229 5.56 6.39 -6.86
CA ILE A 229 6.35 7.17 -5.91
C ILE A 229 7.67 6.47 -5.73
N ASN A 230 8.74 7.11 -6.19
CA ASN A 230 10.11 6.66 -5.97
C ASN A 230 10.76 7.46 -4.85
N ALA A 231 11.66 6.81 -4.11
CA ALA A 231 12.51 7.47 -3.11
C ALA A 231 13.98 7.26 -3.43
N HIS A 232 14.78 8.32 -3.26
CA HIS A 232 16.24 8.26 -3.25
C HIS A 232 16.76 8.16 -1.84
N PHE A 233 17.66 7.20 -1.58
CA PHE A 233 18.20 6.92 -0.26
C PHE A 233 19.65 7.40 -0.15
N ILE A 234 19.89 8.30 0.77
CA ILE A 234 21.27 8.61 1.23
C ILE A 234 21.64 7.66 2.38
N GLY A 235 22.92 7.57 2.68
CA GLY A 235 23.33 6.70 3.78
C GLY A 235 24.81 6.69 4.08
N THR A 236 25.15 5.93 5.11
CA THR A 236 26.53 5.65 5.52
C THR A 236 26.69 4.16 5.80
N ARG A 237 27.93 3.68 5.66
CA ARG A 237 28.32 2.33 6.14
C ARG A 237 29.46 2.48 7.13
N PRO A 238 29.19 2.53 8.43
CA PRO A 238 30.21 2.60 9.45
C PRO A 238 31.18 1.42 9.41
N ALA A 239 32.41 1.63 9.80
CA ALA A 239 33.42 0.58 9.88
C ALA A 239 32.91 -0.58 10.79
N GLY A 240 33.07 -1.82 10.32
CA GLY A 240 32.62 -3.01 11.02
C GLY A 240 31.12 -3.34 10.89
N ARG A 241 30.34 -2.57 10.13
CA ARG A 241 28.93 -2.87 9.84
C ARG A 241 28.78 -3.59 8.50
N THR A 242 27.84 -4.55 8.46
CA THR A 242 27.55 -5.38 7.28
C THR A 242 26.48 -4.74 6.38
N ARG A 243 25.72 -3.78 6.90
CA ARG A 243 24.65 -3.08 6.15
C ARG A 243 24.86 -1.57 6.13
N ASP A 244 24.22 -0.93 5.16
CA ASP A 244 24.06 0.52 5.15
C ASP A 244 23.05 0.97 6.20
N PHE A 245 23.29 2.13 6.81
CA PHE A 245 22.27 2.94 7.42
C PHE A 245 21.81 3.96 6.39
N THR A 246 20.53 4.09 6.20
CA THR A 246 19.99 4.88 5.10
C THR A 246 18.84 5.78 5.55
N TRP A 247 18.58 6.84 4.80
CA TRP A 247 17.48 7.77 5.02
C TRP A 247 16.96 8.26 3.67
N VAL A 248 15.69 8.66 3.61
CA VAL A 248 15.11 9.19 2.39
C VAL A 248 15.54 10.64 2.19
N GLN A 249 16.26 10.94 1.10
CA GLN A 249 16.63 12.29 0.73
C GLN A 249 15.63 12.94 -0.22
N ALA A 250 15.11 12.19 -1.17
CA ALA A 250 14.19 12.72 -2.16
C ALA A 250 13.04 11.76 -2.46
N LEU A 251 11.90 12.33 -2.81
CA LEU A 251 10.74 11.65 -3.34
C LEU A 251 10.40 12.22 -4.71
N ASN A 252 10.03 11.35 -5.65
CA ASN A 252 9.41 11.74 -6.91
C ASN A 252 8.03 11.08 -7.02
N VAL A 253 7.00 11.89 -7.14
CA VAL A 253 5.63 11.45 -7.37
C VAL A 253 5.34 11.61 -8.86
N MET A 254 5.16 10.48 -9.53
CA MET A 254 4.85 10.40 -10.95
C MET A 254 3.37 10.05 -11.14
N PHE A 255 2.67 10.81 -11.92
CA PHE A 255 1.26 10.59 -12.27
C PHE A 255 0.99 11.20 -13.63
N GLU A 256 0.18 10.53 -14.45
CA GLU A 256 -0.03 10.94 -15.84
C GLU A 256 1.32 11.14 -16.56
N THR A 257 1.63 12.32 -17.04
CA THR A 257 2.95 12.68 -17.64
C THR A 257 3.79 13.56 -16.71
N HIS A 258 3.37 13.74 -15.45
CA HIS A 258 3.95 14.70 -14.53
C HIS A 258 4.90 14.07 -13.51
N ASN A 259 5.84 14.90 -13.08
CA ASN A 259 6.79 14.61 -12.02
C ASN A 259 6.73 15.71 -10.96
N LEU A 260 6.47 15.35 -9.72
CA LEU A 260 6.57 16.23 -8.57
C LEU A 260 7.68 15.73 -7.64
N VAL A 261 8.75 16.50 -7.54
CA VAL A 261 9.96 16.14 -6.80
C VAL A 261 10.08 16.97 -5.53
N ILE A 262 10.29 16.28 -4.43
CA ILE A 262 10.57 16.86 -3.11
C ILE A 262 11.94 16.36 -2.68
N THR A 263 12.91 17.25 -2.46
CA THR A 263 14.28 16.89 -2.09
C THR A 263 14.69 17.60 -0.82
N SER A 264 15.25 16.85 0.13
CA SER A 264 16.00 17.43 1.24
C SER A 264 17.38 17.88 0.74
N ASN A 265 17.73 19.13 0.99
CA ASN A 265 19.01 19.70 0.59
C ASN A 265 20.13 19.21 1.52
N ARG A 266 21.28 18.91 0.96
CA ARG A 266 22.47 18.69 1.78
C ARG A 266 22.85 19.99 2.47
N VAL A 267 22.96 19.98 3.79
CA VAL A 267 23.38 21.12 4.60
C VAL A 267 24.52 20.71 5.52
N THR A 268 25.57 21.50 5.60
CA THR A 268 26.73 21.22 6.45
C THR A 268 26.37 21.33 7.92
N GLN A 269 25.65 22.39 8.27
CA GLN A 269 25.17 22.64 9.63
C GLN A 269 23.67 22.88 9.57
N TRP A 270 22.94 22.26 10.49
CA TRP A 270 21.52 22.44 10.58
C TRP A 270 21.16 23.80 11.17
N ASP A 271 20.31 24.53 10.45
CA ASP A 271 19.68 25.76 10.92
C ASP A 271 18.16 25.58 10.91
N GLU A 272 17.55 25.73 12.08
CA GLU A 272 16.10 25.61 12.22
C GLU A 272 15.33 26.79 11.59
N ASN A 273 16.01 27.88 11.29
CA ASN A 273 15.43 29.10 10.76
C ASN A 273 15.48 29.19 9.23
N SER A 274 15.99 28.18 8.56
CA SER A 274 16.03 28.13 7.10
C SER A 274 15.46 26.80 6.57
N ASP A 275 14.89 26.86 5.37
CA ASP A 275 14.42 25.66 4.70
C ASP A 275 15.57 24.83 4.13
N ALA A 276 15.57 23.55 4.41
CA ALA A 276 16.49 22.58 3.87
C ALA A 276 15.81 21.64 2.85
N PHE A 277 14.89 22.16 2.04
CA PHE A 277 14.25 21.37 0.98
C PHE A 277 14.10 22.18 -0.33
N THR A 278 13.95 21.44 -1.42
CA THR A 278 13.65 21.94 -2.75
C THR A 278 12.44 21.21 -3.31
N LEU A 279 11.54 21.96 -3.93
CA LEU A 279 10.34 21.45 -4.58
C LEU A 279 10.43 21.75 -6.08
N ARG A 280 10.05 20.77 -6.92
CA ARG A 280 10.00 20.94 -8.38
C ARG A 280 8.77 20.25 -8.94
N PHE A 281 8.10 20.91 -9.88
CA PHE A 281 7.03 20.32 -10.67
C PHE A 281 7.43 20.38 -12.14
N ASN A 282 7.47 19.22 -12.81
CA ASN A 282 7.94 19.09 -14.19
C ASN A 282 9.29 19.77 -14.43
N GLN A 283 10.22 19.59 -13.47
CA GLN A 283 11.55 20.19 -13.42
C GLN A 283 11.59 21.71 -13.05
N GLU A 284 10.47 22.42 -13.10
CA GLU A 284 10.38 23.82 -12.69
C GLU A 284 10.43 23.96 -11.16
N LEU A 285 11.21 24.93 -10.69
CA LEU A 285 11.35 25.21 -9.27
C LEU A 285 10.07 25.83 -8.71
N ILE A 286 9.55 25.24 -7.63
CA ILE A 286 8.45 25.84 -6.88
C ILE A 286 9.02 26.61 -5.70
N THR A 287 8.73 27.91 -5.67
CA THR A 287 9.09 28.79 -4.55
C THR A 287 7.89 28.93 -3.63
N LEU A 288 8.06 28.50 -2.37
CA LEU A 288 7.12 28.76 -1.28
C LEU A 288 7.74 29.80 -0.35
N PRO A 289 7.29 31.06 -0.35
CA PRO A 289 7.76 32.05 0.62
C PRO A 289 7.70 31.53 2.05
N GLU A 290 8.69 31.93 2.86
CA GLU A 290 8.85 31.41 4.22
C GLU A 290 7.86 32.05 5.19
N ASP A 291 7.50 33.27 4.95
CA ASP A 291 6.57 34.06 5.70
C ASP A 291 5.14 33.85 5.17
N GLU A 292 4.31 33.28 6.02
CA GLU A 292 2.86 33.16 5.90
C GLU A 292 2.31 32.11 4.92
N GLN A 293 1.33 31.45 5.36
CA GLN A 293 0.20 30.71 4.74
C GLN A 293 0.32 30.43 3.23
N THR A 294 1.55 30.25 2.75
CA THR A 294 1.84 30.12 1.35
C THR A 294 1.41 28.77 0.86
N GLU A 295 0.65 28.77 -0.18
CA GLU A 295 0.35 27.57 -0.96
C GLU A 295 0.68 27.83 -2.42
N TRP A 296 1.18 26.80 -3.05
CA TRP A 296 1.34 26.73 -4.49
C TRP A 296 0.27 25.78 -5.04
N ARG A 297 -0.34 26.19 -6.17
CA ARG A 297 -1.37 25.39 -6.84
C ARG A 297 -1.08 25.27 -8.32
N ALA A 298 -1.35 24.08 -8.86
CA ALA A 298 -1.39 23.83 -10.27
C ALA A 298 -2.59 22.92 -10.59
N THR A 299 -3.04 22.97 -11.82
CA THR A 299 -4.06 22.07 -12.34
C THR A 299 -3.49 21.33 -13.53
N SER A 300 -3.59 20.03 -13.53
CA SER A 300 -3.22 19.18 -14.67
C SER A 300 -4.39 18.27 -15.00
N GLY A 301 -4.93 18.42 -16.20
CA GLY A 301 -6.10 17.69 -16.62
C GLY A 301 -7.27 17.90 -15.64
N LYS A 302 -7.67 16.81 -14.97
CA LYS A 302 -8.74 16.81 -13.96
C LYS A 302 -8.22 16.91 -12.53
N ARG A 303 -6.90 16.97 -12.32
CA ARG A 303 -6.29 16.92 -10.99
C ARG A 303 -5.81 18.27 -10.54
N GLU A 304 -6.08 18.58 -9.31
CA GLU A 304 -5.52 19.74 -8.61
C GLU A 304 -4.30 19.28 -7.79
N ILE A 305 -3.19 20.00 -7.93
CA ILE A 305 -1.97 19.81 -7.15
C ILE A 305 -1.86 21.00 -6.20
N ILE A 306 -1.74 20.71 -4.91
CA ILE A 306 -1.62 21.72 -3.87
C ILE A 306 -0.40 21.40 -3.03
N ILE A 307 0.47 22.39 -2.86
CA ILE A 307 1.57 22.33 -1.92
C ILE A 307 1.41 23.46 -0.93
N GLU A 308 1.26 23.14 0.35
CA GLU A 308 1.08 24.12 1.41
C GLU A 308 2.12 23.95 2.51
N ARG A 309 2.59 25.05 3.10
CA ARG A 309 3.37 24.99 4.32
C ARG A 309 2.50 24.52 5.48
N THR A 310 3.01 23.56 6.25
CA THR A 310 2.34 23.08 7.47
C THR A 310 3.01 23.57 8.75
N ASP A 311 4.24 24.09 8.65
CA ASP A 311 5.00 24.77 9.70
C ASP A 311 5.80 25.90 9.04
N GLU A 312 6.42 26.81 9.81
CA GLU A 312 7.20 27.93 9.29
C GLU A 312 8.35 27.47 8.39
N ARG A 313 9.02 26.40 8.79
CA ARG A 313 10.19 25.84 8.12
C ARG A 313 10.10 24.33 8.00
N ASN A 314 10.75 23.81 6.99
CA ASN A 314 11.05 22.39 6.84
C ASN A 314 9.82 21.45 6.88
N SER A 315 8.61 21.96 6.62
CA SER A 315 7.40 21.14 6.66
C SER A 315 6.39 21.58 5.62
N VAL A 316 5.95 20.63 4.79
CA VAL A 316 4.95 20.86 3.73
C VAL A 316 3.94 19.74 3.68
N ARG A 317 2.74 20.08 3.26
CA ARG A 317 1.73 19.11 2.80
C ARG A 317 1.65 19.22 1.30
N VAL A 318 1.68 18.07 0.66
CA VAL A 318 1.46 17.91 -0.77
C VAL A 318 0.17 17.12 -0.99
N LEU A 319 -0.68 17.61 -1.86
CA LEU A 319 -1.90 16.91 -2.30
C LEU A 319 -1.89 16.82 -3.82
N VAL A 320 -1.98 15.61 -4.35
CA VAL A 320 -2.39 15.34 -5.73
C VAL A 320 -3.78 14.74 -5.67
N SER A 321 -4.78 15.51 -6.09
CA SER A 321 -6.19 15.17 -5.93
C SER A 321 -6.52 13.78 -6.43
N GLY A 322 -7.14 12.97 -5.56
CA GLY A 322 -7.58 11.61 -5.87
C GLY A 322 -6.46 10.56 -5.96
N LEU A 323 -5.18 10.91 -5.72
CA LEU A 323 -4.06 9.96 -5.74
C LEU A 323 -3.34 9.89 -4.40
N VAL A 324 -2.80 11.00 -3.91
CA VAL A 324 -1.99 10.98 -2.69
C VAL A 324 -2.03 12.31 -1.96
N GLN A 325 -2.05 12.26 -0.63
CA GLN A 325 -1.66 13.35 0.25
C GLN A 325 -0.41 12.93 1.01
N MET A 326 0.55 13.82 1.11
CA MET A 326 1.81 13.60 1.85
C MET A 326 2.01 14.72 2.87
N ASP A 327 2.23 14.36 4.12
CA ASP A 327 2.72 15.26 5.16
C ASP A 327 4.22 15.02 5.30
N ILE A 328 5.03 16.00 4.92
CA ILE A 328 6.49 15.87 4.79
C ILE A 328 7.16 16.83 5.74
N ARG A 329 8.18 16.32 6.43
CA ARG A 329 9.08 17.11 7.27
C ARG A 329 10.53 16.78 6.94
N VAL A 330 11.37 17.81 6.86
CA VAL A 330 12.83 17.66 6.81
C VAL A 330 13.42 17.73 8.20
N ARG A 331 14.31 16.82 8.54
CA ARG A 331 15.06 16.82 9.80
C ARG A 331 16.52 16.39 9.58
N PRO A 332 17.44 16.91 10.44
CA PRO A 332 18.82 16.43 10.51
C PRO A 332 18.88 15.16 11.36
N ILE A 333 19.99 14.45 11.30
CA ILE A 333 20.38 13.50 12.33
C ILE A 333 21.13 14.27 13.43
N GLY A 334 20.59 14.20 14.64
CA GLY A 334 21.17 14.87 15.80
C GLY A 334 22.50 14.24 16.24
N LYS A 335 23.37 15.02 16.88
CA LYS A 335 24.65 14.52 17.42
C LYS A 335 24.46 13.37 18.39
N GLU A 336 23.45 13.43 19.24
CA GLU A 336 23.15 12.37 20.20
C GLU A 336 22.61 11.10 19.50
N GLU A 337 21.77 11.24 18.49
CA GLU A 337 21.28 10.14 17.67
C GLU A 337 22.44 9.44 16.95
N ASN A 338 23.34 10.22 16.33
CA ASN A 338 24.55 9.69 15.70
C ASN A 338 25.44 8.93 16.70
N ARG A 339 25.58 9.45 17.93
CA ARG A 339 26.38 8.83 18.99
C ARG A 339 25.75 7.51 19.46
N VAL A 340 24.46 7.51 19.76
CA VAL A 340 23.72 6.34 20.30
C VAL A 340 23.71 5.19 19.29
N HIS A 341 23.50 5.48 18.03
CA HIS A 341 23.42 4.47 16.96
C HIS A 341 24.76 4.19 16.29
N ASN A 342 25.79 4.98 16.62
CA ASN A 342 27.13 4.89 16.04
C ASN A 342 27.10 4.90 14.49
N TYR A 343 26.40 5.88 13.92
CA TYR A 343 26.30 6.04 12.46
C TYR A 343 27.60 6.50 11.81
N GLN A 344 28.55 7.04 12.58
CA GLN A 344 29.82 7.57 12.10
C GLN A 344 29.63 8.59 10.97
N LEU A 345 28.68 9.52 11.15
CA LEU A 345 28.39 10.54 10.15
C LEU A 345 29.55 11.55 10.04
N PRO A 346 29.82 12.08 8.84
CA PRO A 346 30.80 13.14 8.64
C PRO A 346 30.36 14.41 9.38
N GLN A 347 31.34 15.25 9.74
CA GLN A 347 31.05 16.49 10.48
C GLN A 347 30.52 17.61 9.58
N ASP A 348 30.70 17.49 8.27
CA ASP A 348 30.31 18.46 7.25
C ASP A 348 28.98 18.13 6.57
N ASP A 349 28.16 17.27 7.18
CA ASP A 349 26.84 16.90 6.68
C ASP A 349 25.87 16.66 7.85
N ALA A 350 24.81 17.41 7.91
CA ALA A 350 23.75 17.23 8.90
C ALA A 350 22.84 16.03 8.58
N PHE A 351 23.05 15.34 7.45
CA PHE A 351 22.21 14.26 6.97
C PHE A 351 20.72 14.59 7.02
N ALA A 352 20.40 15.78 6.49
CA ALA A 352 19.02 16.21 6.36
C ALA A 352 18.24 15.24 5.47
N HIS A 353 17.10 14.76 5.95
CA HIS A 353 16.29 13.73 5.29
C HIS A 353 14.80 13.99 5.47
N LEU A 354 14.00 13.32 4.66
CA LEU A 354 12.55 13.42 4.66
C LEU A 354 11.93 12.40 5.63
N GLU A 355 11.07 12.87 6.51
CA GLU A 355 10.07 12.06 7.20
C GLU A 355 8.72 12.32 6.56
N THR A 356 8.03 11.28 6.12
CA THR A 356 6.82 11.42 5.32
C THR A 356 5.72 10.50 5.83
N GLN A 357 4.48 11.01 5.86
CA GLN A 357 3.28 10.21 6.01
C GLN A 357 2.46 10.32 4.73
N PHE A 358 2.18 9.18 4.11
CA PHE A 358 1.35 9.07 2.91
C PHE A 358 -0.07 8.72 3.29
N LYS A 359 -1.04 9.37 2.68
CA LYS A 359 -2.42 8.95 2.59
C LYS A 359 -2.70 8.70 1.12
N LEU A 360 -2.84 7.45 0.76
CA LEU A 360 -3.02 6.99 -0.61
C LEU A 360 -4.51 6.82 -0.90
N PHE A 361 -4.92 7.15 -2.12
CA PHE A 361 -6.31 7.07 -2.57
C PHE A 361 -6.38 6.23 -3.84
N ASP A 362 -7.50 5.53 -4.02
CA ASP A 362 -7.84 4.84 -5.27
C ASP A 362 -6.78 3.85 -5.77
N LEU A 363 -6.14 3.14 -4.83
CA LEU A 363 -5.18 2.11 -5.17
C LEU A 363 -5.87 0.87 -5.74
N SER A 364 -5.28 0.28 -6.77
CA SER A 364 -5.72 -1.01 -7.28
C SER A 364 -5.42 -2.16 -6.30
N GLU A 365 -6.09 -3.28 -6.45
CA GLU A 365 -5.82 -4.49 -5.67
C GLU A 365 -4.44 -5.10 -5.96
N LEU A 366 -3.80 -4.65 -7.03
CA LEU A 366 -2.50 -5.13 -7.50
C LEU A 366 -1.37 -4.11 -7.25
N VAL A 367 -1.62 -3.08 -6.44
CA VAL A 367 -0.60 -2.07 -6.12
C VAL A 367 0.70 -2.71 -5.62
N GLU A 368 1.82 -2.23 -6.10
CA GLU A 368 3.18 -2.69 -5.79
C GLU A 368 4.01 -1.58 -5.09
N GLY A 369 5.26 -1.88 -4.80
CA GLY A 369 6.19 -1.01 -4.09
C GLY A 369 6.44 -1.46 -2.65
N VAL A 370 7.47 -0.89 -2.04
CA VAL A 370 7.87 -1.24 -0.67
C VAL A 370 6.72 -1.01 0.32
N LEU A 371 6.05 0.14 0.23
CA LEU A 371 4.89 0.51 1.04
C LEU A 371 3.59 0.07 0.36
N GLY A 372 3.46 0.30 -0.96
CA GLY A 372 2.21 0.10 -1.71
C GLY A 372 1.62 -1.29 -1.53
N LYS A 373 2.44 -2.36 -1.61
CA LYS A 373 1.99 -3.75 -1.44
C LYS A 373 1.27 -4.02 -0.12
N THR A 374 1.53 -3.23 0.93
CA THR A 374 0.91 -3.39 2.26
C THR A 374 -0.57 -2.96 2.29
N TYR A 375 -1.05 -2.33 1.22
CA TYR A 375 -2.45 -1.92 1.04
C TYR A 375 -3.29 -2.96 0.32
N ARG A 376 -2.68 -4.02 -0.21
CA ARG A 376 -3.41 -5.10 -0.90
C ARG A 376 -4.32 -5.86 0.05
N PRO A 377 -5.47 -6.35 -0.43
CA PRO A 377 -6.36 -7.21 0.36
C PRO A 377 -5.72 -8.52 0.80
N ASP A 378 -4.87 -9.09 -0.06
CA ASP A 378 -4.19 -10.38 0.13
C ASP A 378 -2.84 -10.27 0.84
N TYR A 379 -2.41 -9.06 1.21
CA TYR A 379 -1.11 -8.86 1.85
C TYR A 379 -1.04 -9.53 3.22
N VAL A 380 -0.02 -10.38 3.39
CA VAL A 380 0.30 -11.01 4.66
C VAL A 380 1.59 -10.41 5.20
N SER A 381 1.46 -9.68 6.32
CA SER A 381 2.60 -9.06 6.98
C SER A 381 3.55 -10.09 7.60
N SER A 382 4.85 -9.88 7.43
CA SER A 382 5.89 -10.62 8.13
C SER A 382 6.03 -10.22 9.61
N ALA A 383 5.42 -9.09 10.03
CA ALA A 383 5.44 -8.63 11.41
C ALA A 383 4.60 -9.53 12.32
N LYS A 384 5.20 -10.00 13.40
CA LYS A 384 4.56 -10.84 14.42
C LYS A 384 4.63 -10.17 15.78
N VAL A 385 3.64 -10.45 16.63
CA VAL A 385 3.62 -9.96 18.01
C VAL A 385 4.70 -10.67 18.83
N GLY A 386 5.42 -9.91 19.67
CA GLY A 386 6.44 -10.47 20.60
C GLY A 386 7.78 -10.81 19.96
N VAL A 387 8.00 -10.46 18.68
CA VAL A 387 9.29 -10.62 18.00
C VAL A 387 9.82 -9.28 17.50
N PRO A 388 11.15 -9.17 17.27
CA PRO A 388 11.72 -7.94 16.70
C PRO A 388 11.04 -7.54 15.40
N MET A 389 10.98 -6.24 15.14
CA MET A 389 10.41 -5.68 13.91
C MET A 389 11.13 -6.27 12.68
N PRO A 390 10.38 -6.78 11.68
CA PRO A 390 10.99 -7.42 10.53
C PRO A 390 11.72 -6.41 9.64
N VAL A 391 12.84 -6.84 9.09
CA VAL A 391 13.48 -6.20 7.94
C VAL A 391 12.94 -6.88 6.68
N VAL A 392 12.27 -6.10 5.84
CA VAL A 392 11.71 -6.60 4.58
C VAL A 392 12.77 -6.42 3.49
N GLY A 393 13.21 -7.52 2.89
CA GLY A 393 14.07 -7.50 1.72
C GLY A 393 13.28 -7.24 0.43
N GLY A 394 13.92 -7.51 -0.71
CA GLY A 394 13.32 -7.35 -2.02
C GLY A 394 13.77 -6.07 -2.72
N GLU A 395 14.95 -5.61 -2.39
CA GLU A 395 15.59 -4.47 -3.06
C GLU A 395 15.63 -4.69 -4.57
N ASP A 396 15.95 -5.89 -5.03
CA ASP A 396 15.96 -6.29 -6.44
C ASP A 396 14.61 -6.15 -7.14
N LYS A 397 13.50 -6.19 -6.38
CA LYS A 397 12.14 -6.09 -6.91
C LYS A 397 11.71 -4.65 -7.16
N TYR A 398 12.16 -3.75 -6.30
CA TYR A 398 11.68 -2.36 -6.24
C TYR A 398 12.75 -1.34 -6.60
N GLN A 399 14.01 -1.76 -6.81
CA GLN A 399 15.07 -0.86 -7.25
C GLN A 399 14.75 -0.28 -8.62
N THR A 400 14.83 1.05 -8.74
CA THR A 400 14.66 1.78 -10.00
C THR A 400 16.01 2.32 -10.47
N PRO A 401 16.26 2.42 -11.79
CA PRO A 401 17.51 2.97 -12.33
C PRO A 401 17.80 4.41 -11.89
N SER A 402 16.76 5.18 -11.68
CA SER A 402 16.85 6.57 -11.19
C SER A 402 15.61 6.95 -10.41
N LEU A 403 15.66 8.10 -9.73
CA LEU A 403 14.50 8.70 -9.06
C LEU A 403 13.32 8.95 -10.03
N PHE A 404 13.63 9.21 -11.32
CA PHE A 404 12.65 9.53 -12.35
C PHE A 404 12.19 8.32 -13.19
N SER A 405 12.77 7.15 -12.96
CA SER A 405 12.40 5.97 -13.74
C SER A 405 11.08 5.34 -13.24
N PRO A 406 10.09 5.15 -14.10
CA PRO A 406 8.86 4.44 -13.74
C PRO A 406 9.07 2.92 -13.66
N THR A 407 10.25 2.41 -14.04
CA THR A 407 10.48 0.98 -14.21
C THR A 407 11.23 0.35 -13.05
N CYS A 408 10.73 -0.76 -12.56
CA CYS A 408 11.40 -1.73 -11.71
C CYS A 408 10.83 -3.12 -12.02
N ARG A 409 11.37 -4.17 -11.40
CA ARG A 409 10.93 -5.55 -11.69
C ARG A 409 9.44 -5.78 -11.46
N LEU A 410 8.84 -5.14 -10.42
CA LEU A 410 7.44 -5.27 -10.08
C LEU A 410 6.65 -3.96 -10.27
N CYS A 411 7.24 -2.94 -10.86
CA CYS A 411 6.55 -1.68 -11.08
C CYS A 411 5.40 -1.82 -12.09
N ARG A 412 4.33 -1.08 -11.85
CA ARG A 412 3.08 -1.16 -12.62
C ARG A 412 2.72 0.14 -13.33
N PHE A 413 3.27 1.25 -12.89
CA PHE A 413 2.96 2.57 -13.43
C PHE A 413 3.31 2.65 -14.92
N LYS A 414 2.36 3.15 -15.70
CA LYS A 414 2.55 3.48 -17.12
C LYS A 414 2.18 4.94 -17.30
N PRO A 415 3.13 5.81 -17.70
CA PRO A 415 2.80 7.16 -18.08
C PRO A 415 1.73 7.12 -19.18
N HIS A 416 0.63 7.83 -19.02
CA HIS A 416 -0.34 8.00 -20.09
C HIS A 416 0.24 8.97 -21.11
N GLU A 417 0.59 8.48 -22.28
CA GLU A 417 0.75 9.34 -23.45
C GLU A 417 -0.65 9.88 -23.79
N GLU A 418 -0.85 11.19 -23.72
CA GLU A 418 -2.04 11.77 -24.30
C GLU A 418 -2.05 11.40 -25.80
N PRO A 419 -3.16 10.85 -26.34
CA PRO A 419 -3.24 10.66 -27.78
C PRO A 419 -3.07 12.04 -28.42
N LEU A 420 -2.05 12.20 -29.25
CA LEU A 420 -1.88 13.34 -30.12
C LEU A 420 -3.24 13.59 -30.78
N SER A 421 -3.90 14.70 -30.41
CA SER A 421 -5.08 15.14 -31.14
C SER A 421 -4.64 15.30 -32.59
N ALA A 422 -5.09 14.40 -33.43
CA ALA A 422 -4.96 14.56 -34.86
C ALA A 422 -5.91 15.71 -35.24
N ASP A 423 -5.38 16.92 -35.19
CA ASP A 423 -6.01 18.06 -35.84
C ASP A 423 -5.90 17.80 -37.35
N ILE A 424 -7.03 17.39 -37.92
CA ILE A 424 -7.29 17.37 -39.37
C ILE A 424 -8.00 18.66 -39.75
#